data_3ac267480702febc7757141d2d7a3959
#
_entry.id   3ac267480702febc7757141d2d7a3959
#
_cell.length_a   1.000
_cell.length_b   1.000
_cell.length_c   1.000
_cell.angle_alpha   90.00
_cell.angle_beta   90.00
_cell.angle_gamma   90.00
#
_symmetry.space_group_name_H-M   'P 1'
#
loop_
_entity.id
_entity.type
_entity.pdbx_description
1 polymer ?
#
loop_
_entity_poly.entity_id
_entity_poly.type
_entity_poly.pdbx_seq_one_letter_code
_entity_poly.pdbx_strand_id
1 'polypeptide(L)'
;PEYSSAASDVYKRQMLFIDFIVRGPLRDPMSFGFPLSKVYPDGAIISKVDFPFIGFLGQFHYGIFIILILCPLIWFFINKTLPGFQIKIFGSSSRASEFAGFNKNKITFYVLLVSGGLSGVAGVIEVSANMGRLQPEVSFGYGFTAIIVAFLGRLNPYGVVIAGIIIATAKLGADNAQMVLGIPKVVTGIFEGMLLFFLLAGETIQKYKISIRKDN
;
A
#
# COMPACT_ATOMS: atom_id res chain seq x y z
N PRO A 1 13.58 14.30 15.48
CA PRO A 1 12.64 13.33 16.09
C PRO A 1 11.17 13.61 15.77
N GLU A 2 10.76 14.87 15.44
CA GLU A 2 9.34 15.24 15.26
C GLU A 2 8.70 14.67 13.98
N TYR A 3 9.45 14.44 12.91
CA TYR A 3 8.89 13.99 11.63
C TYR A 3 8.43 12.53 11.62
N SER A 4 9.04 11.67 12.41
CA SER A 4 8.63 10.26 12.52
C SER A 4 7.34 10.10 13.34
N SER A 5 7.10 10.99 14.30
CA SER A 5 5.87 11.01 15.09
C SER A 5 4.68 11.47 14.26
N ALA A 6 4.84 12.47 13.37
CA ALA A 6 3.75 13.00 12.55
C ALA A 6 3.13 11.96 11.62
N ALA A 7 3.95 11.14 10.92
CA ALA A 7 3.45 10.07 10.05
C ALA A 7 2.72 8.98 10.85
N SER A 8 3.27 8.60 12.01
CA SER A 8 2.64 7.65 12.94
C SER A 8 1.31 8.20 13.49
N ASP A 9 1.25 9.49 13.77
CA ASP A 9 0.04 10.15 14.29
C ASP A 9 -1.07 10.24 13.25
N VAL A 10 -0.74 10.49 11.98
CA VAL A 10 -1.73 10.45 10.88
C VAL A 10 -2.34 9.05 10.75
N TYR A 11 -1.52 8.01 10.77
CA TYR A 11 -1.99 6.63 10.71
C TYR A 11 -2.91 6.27 11.89
N LYS A 12 -2.51 6.66 13.12
CA LYS A 12 -3.34 6.46 14.31
C LYS A 12 -4.68 7.19 14.23
N ARG A 13 -4.68 8.44 13.73
CA ARG A 13 -5.92 9.21 13.53
C ARG A 13 -6.87 8.53 12.54
N GLN A 14 -6.35 7.94 11.47
CA GLN A 14 -7.16 7.20 10.50
C GLN A 14 -7.80 5.97 11.15
N MET A 15 -7.05 5.20 11.94
CA MET A 15 -7.59 4.06 12.68
C MET A 15 -8.66 4.49 13.69
N LEU A 16 -8.42 5.54 14.45
CA LEU A 16 -9.40 6.10 15.40
C LEU A 16 -10.65 6.61 14.69
N PHE A 17 -10.51 7.19 13.49
CA PHE A 17 -11.63 7.65 12.71
C PHE A 17 -12.51 6.49 12.22
N ILE A 18 -11.90 5.43 11.71
CA ILE A 18 -12.63 4.22 11.33
C ILE A 18 -13.31 3.58 12.56
N ASP A 19 -12.59 3.46 13.67
CA ASP A 19 -13.14 2.91 14.91
C ASP A 19 -14.34 3.73 15.41
N PHE A 20 -14.26 5.06 15.35
CA PHE A 20 -15.35 5.96 15.69
C PHE A 20 -16.59 5.73 14.79
N ILE A 21 -16.37 5.62 13.48
CA ILE A 21 -17.47 5.41 12.52
C ILE A 21 -18.16 4.05 12.76
N VAL A 22 -17.35 3.02 12.97
CA VAL A 22 -17.85 1.65 13.13
C VAL A 22 -18.52 1.43 14.50
N ARG A 23 -18.06 2.12 15.55
CA ARG A 23 -18.70 2.09 16.88
C ARG A 23 -19.93 2.99 16.98
N GLY A 24 -19.98 4.04 16.14
CA GLY A 24 -21.04 5.04 16.15
C GLY A 24 -22.07 4.86 15.02
N PRO A 25 -22.00 5.72 13.96
CA PRO A 25 -23.08 5.81 12.97
C PRO A 25 -23.27 4.56 12.11
N LEU A 26 -22.25 3.77 11.88
CA LEU A 26 -22.30 2.55 11.03
C LEU A 26 -22.33 1.26 11.85
N ARG A 27 -22.49 1.35 13.17
CA ARG A 27 -22.53 0.17 14.04
C ARG A 27 -23.67 -0.78 13.65
N ASP A 28 -23.36 -2.06 13.61
CA ASP A 28 -24.38 -3.09 13.49
C ASP A 28 -25.01 -3.36 14.88
N PRO A 29 -26.32 -3.16 15.05
CA PRO A 29 -27.01 -3.44 16.30
C PRO A 29 -26.91 -4.91 16.74
N MET A 30 -26.70 -5.84 15.77
CA MET A 30 -26.61 -7.28 16.02
C MET A 30 -25.18 -7.77 16.31
N SER A 31 -24.19 -6.89 16.34
CA SER A 31 -22.78 -7.26 16.50
C SER A 31 -22.35 -7.63 17.93
N PHE A 32 -23.28 -7.81 18.87
CA PHE A 32 -23.01 -8.16 20.28
C PHE A 32 -21.92 -7.29 20.96
N GLY A 33 -21.80 -6.02 20.54
CA GLY A 33 -20.82 -5.09 21.12
C GLY A 33 -19.50 -5.02 20.36
N PHE A 34 -19.23 -5.88 19.39
CA PHE A 34 -18.05 -5.77 18.53
C PHE A 34 -18.13 -4.54 17.62
N PRO A 35 -16.99 -3.89 17.35
CA PRO A 35 -16.94 -2.73 16.45
C PRO A 35 -16.99 -3.18 14.99
N LEU A 36 -18.17 -3.53 14.53
CA LEU A 36 -18.44 -4.04 13.19
C LEU A 36 -19.56 -3.24 12.55
N SER A 37 -19.42 -2.90 11.26
CA SER A 37 -20.55 -2.38 10.48
C SER A 37 -21.50 -3.51 10.07
N LYS A 38 -22.70 -3.14 9.61
CA LYS A 38 -23.59 -4.07 8.93
C LYS A 38 -22.86 -4.74 7.76
N VAL A 39 -23.17 -6.00 7.51
CA VAL A 39 -22.69 -6.72 6.32
C VAL A 39 -23.20 -6.02 5.08
N TYR A 40 -22.37 -5.90 4.08
CA TYR A 40 -22.73 -5.28 2.82
C TYR A 40 -23.73 -6.14 2.06
N PRO A 41 -24.69 -5.52 1.34
CA PRO A 41 -25.59 -6.27 0.47
C PRO A 41 -24.79 -6.95 -0.65
N ASP A 42 -25.32 -8.06 -1.17
CA ASP A 42 -24.62 -8.88 -2.19
C ASP A 42 -24.18 -8.08 -3.42
N GLY A 43 -24.90 -7.02 -3.78
CA GLY A 43 -24.55 -6.13 -4.88
C GLY A 43 -23.32 -5.23 -4.61
N ALA A 44 -22.88 -5.08 -3.36
CA ALA A 44 -21.69 -4.30 -2.98
C ALA A 44 -20.47 -5.19 -2.68
N ILE A 45 -20.64 -6.49 -2.68
CA ILE A 45 -19.58 -7.47 -2.49
C ILE A 45 -18.97 -7.81 -3.87
N ILE A 46 -17.65 -7.66 -3.99
CA ILE A 46 -16.94 -8.04 -5.21
C ILE A 46 -16.91 -9.56 -5.28
N SER A 47 -17.60 -10.12 -6.28
CA SER A 47 -17.68 -11.56 -6.48
C SER A 47 -16.30 -12.19 -6.73
N LYS A 48 -16.14 -13.42 -6.27
CA LYS A 48 -14.96 -14.23 -6.59
C LYS A 48 -15.04 -14.71 -8.04
N VAL A 49 -13.88 -14.87 -8.66
CA VAL A 49 -13.77 -15.39 -10.03
C VAL A 49 -13.57 -16.89 -9.95
N ASP A 50 -14.55 -17.65 -10.45
CA ASP A 50 -14.43 -19.10 -10.56
C ASP A 50 -13.69 -19.45 -11.86
N PHE A 51 -12.42 -19.86 -11.75
CA PHE A 51 -11.67 -20.41 -12.87
C PHE A 51 -11.87 -21.93 -12.91
N PRO A 52 -12.57 -22.47 -13.90
CA PRO A 52 -12.88 -23.92 -13.95
C PRO A 52 -11.65 -24.80 -14.12
N PHE A 53 -10.51 -24.26 -14.58
CA PHE A 53 -9.25 -25.01 -14.78
C PHE A 53 -8.24 -24.87 -13.66
N ILE A 54 -8.40 -23.93 -12.74
CA ILE A 54 -7.39 -23.59 -11.73
C ILE A 54 -8.07 -23.48 -10.36
N GLY A 55 -8.71 -24.56 -9.93
CA GLY A 55 -9.36 -24.65 -8.61
C GLY A 55 -8.44 -24.37 -7.42
N PHE A 56 -7.12 -24.45 -7.64
CA PHE A 56 -6.08 -24.08 -6.68
C PHE A 56 -6.00 -22.55 -6.46
N LEU A 57 -6.43 -21.73 -7.43
CA LEU A 57 -6.43 -20.28 -7.37
C LEU A 57 -7.77 -19.68 -6.92
N GLY A 58 -8.65 -20.45 -6.30
CA GLY A 58 -10.04 -20.15 -5.98
C GLY A 58 -10.33 -18.98 -5.03
N GLN A 59 -9.37 -18.10 -4.77
CA GLN A 59 -9.54 -16.89 -3.94
C GLN A 59 -9.44 -15.58 -4.74
N PHE A 60 -9.29 -15.65 -6.07
CA PHE A 60 -9.24 -14.44 -6.88
C PHE A 60 -10.62 -13.77 -6.96
N HIS A 61 -10.64 -12.48 -6.80
CA HIS A 61 -11.82 -11.64 -6.98
C HIS A 61 -11.63 -10.69 -8.16
N TYR A 62 -12.73 -10.14 -8.70
CA TYR A 62 -12.70 -9.23 -9.85
C TYR A 62 -11.83 -7.97 -9.63
N GLY A 63 -11.49 -7.63 -8.41
CA GLY A 63 -10.55 -6.55 -8.07
C GLY A 63 -9.16 -6.68 -8.73
N ILE A 64 -8.73 -7.91 -9.11
CA ILE A 64 -7.45 -8.11 -9.81
C ILE A 64 -7.43 -7.41 -11.19
N PHE A 65 -8.57 -7.38 -11.89
CA PHE A 65 -8.67 -6.72 -13.19
C PHE A 65 -8.49 -5.21 -13.07
N ILE A 66 -8.92 -4.62 -11.94
CA ILE A 66 -8.70 -3.19 -11.66
C ILE A 66 -7.19 -2.92 -11.58
N ILE A 67 -6.43 -3.76 -10.88
CA ILE A 67 -4.96 -3.64 -10.77
C ILE A 67 -4.29 -3.79 -12.15
N LEU A 68 -4.74 -4.77 -12.95
CA LEU A 68 -4.21 -5.01 -14.30
C LEU A 68 -4.45 -3.81 -15.24
N ILE A 69 -5.55 -3.09 -15.07
CA ILE A 69 -5.85 -1.87 -15.83
C ILE A 69 -5.10 -0.67 -15.27
N LEU A 70 -5.05 -0.51 -13.95
CA LEU A 70 -4.41 0.62 -13.31
C LEU A 70 -2.89 0.63 -13.52
N CYS A 71 -2.23 -0.52 -13.53
CA CYS A 71 -0.79 -0.61 -13.70
C CYS A 71 -0.30 0.03 -15.03
N PRO A 72 -0.77 -0.39 -16.21
CA PRO A 72 -0.37 0.25 -17.47
C PRO A 72 -0.86 1.71 -17.57
N LEU A 73 -2.01 2.05 -16.99
CA LEU A 73 -2.53 3.41 -17.00
C LEU A 73 -1.61 4.36 -16.20
N ILE A 74 -1.18 3.95 -15.00
CA ILE A 74 -0.23 4.71 -14.19
C ILE A 74 1.12 4.79 -14.88
N TRP A 75 1.60 3.70 -15.47
CA TRP A 75 2.83 3.71 -16.24
C TRP A 75 2.77 4.70 -17.41
N PHE A 76 1.67 4.68 -18.17
CA PHE A 76 1.44 5.62 -19.26
C PHE A 76 1.38 7.06 -18.77
N PHE A 77 0.63 7.31 -17.70
CA PHE A 77 0.52 8.62 -17.08
C PHE A 77 1.89 9.19 -16.68
N ILE A 78 2.70 8.41 -15.98
CA ILE A 78 4.01 8.86 -15.49
C ILE A 78 5.01 9.04 -16.64
N ASN A 79 4.99 8.18 -17.68
CA ASN A 79 6.03 8.15 -18.70
C ASN A 79 5.66 8.89 -19.99
N LYS A 80 4.39 9.09 -20.26
CA LYS A 80 3.92 9.60 -21.57
C LYS A 80 3.12 10.89 -21.48
N THR A 81 2.88 11.45 -20.28
CA THR A 81 2.10 12.69 -20.15
C THR A 81 2.95 13.85 -19.60
N LEU A 82 2.51 15.08 -19.88
CA LEU A 82 3.14 16.30 -19.35
C LEU A 82 3.12 16.35 -17.81
N PRO A 83 2.01 16.04 -17.12
CA PRO A 83 2.02 15.97 -15.66
C PRO A 83 3.02 14.94 -15.10
N GLY A 84 3.14 13.77 -15.74
CA GLY A 84 4.12 12.77 -15.36
C GLY A 84 5.57 13.27 -15.51
N PHE A 85 5.86 14.01 -16.58
CA PHE A 85 7.15 14.66 -16.77
C PHE A 85 7.44 15.71 -15.68
N GLN A 86 6.46 16.55 -15.33
CA GLN A 86 6.59 17.54 -14.27
C GLN A 86 6.86 16.87 -12.91
N ILE A 87 6.17 15.76 -12.61
CA ILE A 87 6.38 14.98 -11.38
C ILE A 87 7.81 14.43 -11.33
N LYS A 88 8.33 13.90 -12.44
CA LYS A 88 9.69 13.38 -12.52
C LYS A 88 10.76 14.45 -12.29
N ILE A 89 10.62 15.61 -12.92
CA ILE A 89 11.53 16.73 -12.73
C ILE A 89 11.50 17.21 -11.29
N PHE A 90 10.29 17.39 -10.74
CA PHE A 90 10.12 17.81 -9.35
C PHE A 90 10.75 16.84 -8.35
N GLY A 91 10.59 15.52 -8.59
CA GLY A 91 11.19 14.47 -7.77
C GLY A 91 12.72 14.39 -7.88
N SER A 92 13.30 14.72 -9.04
CA SER A 92 14.75 14.71 -9.23
C SER A 92 15.43 15.98 -8.72
N SER A 93 14.83 17.14 -8.92
CA SER A 93 15.33 18.43 -8.46
C SER A 93 14.22 19.47 -8.33
N SER A 94 13.90 19.82 -7.10
CA SER A 94 12.92 20.89 -6.81
C SER A 94 13.34 22.24 -7.43
N ARG A 95 14.65 22.56 -7.43
CA ARG A 95 15.18 23.78 -8.05
C ARG A 95 14.99 23.78 -9.56
N ALA A 96 15.28 22.67 -10.24
CA ALA A 96 15.08 22.57 -11.68
C ALA A 96 13.61 22.76 -12.07
N SER A 97 12.68 22.23 -11.26
CA SER A 97 11.24 22.41 -11.43
C SER A 97 10.80 23.88 -11.31
N GLU A 98 11.38 24.61 -10.36
CA GLU A 98 11.11 26.05 -10.18
C GLU A 98 11.63 26.88 -11.34
N PHE A 99 12.86 26.60 -11.83
CA PHE A 99 13.43 27.26 -13.03
C PHE A 99 12.63 26.97 -14.30
N ALA A 100 12.01 25.80 -14.41
CA ALA A 100 11.11 25.47 -15.52
C ALA A 100 9.73 26.11 -15.40
N GLY A 101 9.46 26.91 -14.35
CA GLY A 101 8.20 27.58 -14.12
C GLY A 101 7.07 26.68 -13.61
N PHE A 102 7.38 25.48 -13.12
CA PHE A 102 6.37 24.57 -12.61
C PHE A 102 5.93 24.93 -11.19
N ASN A 103 4.62 24.93 -10.97
CA ASN A 103 4.07 25.27 -9.66
C ASN A 103 4.16 24.06 -8.72
N LYS A 104 5.10 24.12 -7.78
CA LYS A 104 5.37 23.10 -6.77
C LYS A 104 4.11 22.66 -6.00
N ASN A 105 3.33 23.62 -5.53
CA ASN A 105 2.13 23.33 -4.72
C ASN A 105 1.07 22.55 -5.53
N LYS A 106 0.88 22.91 -6.80
CA LYS A 106 -0.06 22.20 -7.69
C LYS A 106 0.41 20.77 -7.93
N ILE A 107 1.69 20.56 -8.24
CA ILE A 107 2.25 19.23 -8.46
C ILE A 107 2.07 18.35 -7.21
N THR A 108 2.45 18.87 -6.04
CA THR A 108 2.30 18.15 -4.76
C THR A 108 0.84 17.81 -4.49
N PHE A 109 -0.09 18.77 -4.69
CA PHE A 109 -1.51 18.52 -4.50
C PHE A 109 -2.05 17.42 -5.40
N TYR A 110 -1.74 17.44 -6.71
CA TYR A 110 -2.19 16.41 -7.64
C TYR A 110 -1.59 15.04 -7.33
N VAL A 111 -0.32 14.97 -6.97
CA VAL A 111 0.33 13.71 -6.58
C VAL A 111 -0.35 13.11 -5.36
N LEU A 112 -0.60 13.92 -4.33
CA LEU A 112 -1.29 13.46 -3.11
C LEU A 112 -2.73 13.03 -3.39
N LEU A 113 -3.44 13.77 -4.25
CA LEU A 113 -4.82 13.45 -4.63
C LEU A 113 -4.88 12.11 -5.37
N VAL A 114 -4.01 11.88 -6.37
CA VAL A 114 -3.95 10.61 -7.11
C VAL A 114 -3.54 9.46 -6.19
N SER A 115 -2.52 9.66 -5.35
CA SER A 115 -2.07 8.64 -4.38
C SER A 115 -3.17 8.29 -3.38
N GLY A 116 -3.84 9.31 -2.82
CA GLY A 116 -4.97 9.10 -1.91
C GLY A 116 -6.16 8.40 -2.59
N GLY A 117 -6.46 8.76 -3.84
CA GLY A 117 -7.50 8.09 -4.64
C GLY A 117 -7.19 6.61 -4.87
N LEU A 118 -5.96 6.28 -5.23
CA LEU A 118 -5.53 4.89 -5.44
C LEU A 118 -5.58 4.07 -4.15
N SER A 119 -5.14 4.65 -3.03
CA SER A 119 -5.24 3.97 -1.73
C SER A 119 -6.69 3.79 -1.29
N GLY A 120 -7.58 4.73 -1.59
CA GLY A 120 -9.02 4.59 -1.38
C GLY A 120 -9.63 3.44 -2.18
N VAL A 121 -9.28 3.32 -3.47
CA VAL A 121 -9.70 2.19 -4.32
C VAL A 121 -9.21 0.86 -3.74
N ALA A 122 -7.95 0.79 -3.29
CA ALA A 122 -7.40 -0.40 -2.66
C ALA A 122 -8.18 -0.78 -1.37
N GLY A 123 -8.53 0.21 -0.53
CA GLY A 123 -9.33 0.00 0.67
C GLY A 123 -10.74 -0.50 0.36
N VAL A 124 -11.40 0.05 -0.68
CA VAL A 124 -12.73 -0.42 -1.12
C VAL A 124 -12.66 -1.86 -1.61
N ILE A 125 -11.65 -2.21 -2.40
CA ILE A 125 -11.47 -3.59 -2.89
C ILE A 125 -11.27 -4.54 -1.70
N GLU A 126 -10.42 -4.17 -0.73
CA GLU A 126 -10.17 -5.00 0.45
C GLU A 126 -11.44 -5.25 1.27
N VAL A 127 -12.19 -4.19 1.56
CA VAL A 127 -13.42 -4.32 2.35
C VAL A 127 -14.51 -5.07 1.58
N SER A 128 -14.68 -4.79 0.28
CA SER A 128 -15.77 -5.38 -0.52
C SER A 128 -15.47 -6.81 -1.00
N ALA A 129 -14.19 -7.18 -1.21
CA ALA A 129 -13.82 -8.50 -1.71
C ALA A 129 -13.52 -9.51 -0.58
N ASN A 130 -12.82 -9.05 0.48
CA ASN A 130 -12.30 -9.94 1.50
C ASN A 130 -13.11 -9.92 2.80
N MET A 131 -13.55 -8.73 3.24
CA MET A 131 -14.16 -8.57 4.56
C MET A 131 -15.67 -8.60 4.54
N GLY A 132 -16.31 -8.09 3.48
CA GLY A 132 -17.76 -7.96 3.35
C GLY A 132 -18.42 -6.98 4.34
N ARG A 133 -17.64 -6.32 5.19
CA ARG A 133 -18.07 -5.30 6.17
C ARG A 133 -16.91 -4.44 6.63
N LEU A 134 -17.18 -3.24 7.12
CA LEU A 134 -16.17 -2.38 7.67
C LEU A 134 -15.84 -2.76 9.12
N GLN A 135 -14.57 -2.82 9.45
CA GLN A 135 -14.05 -3.10 10.78
C GLN A 135 -12.82 -2.24 11.07
N PRO A 136 -12.43 -1.98 12.33
CA PRO A 136 -11.32 -1.10 12.67
C PRO A 136 -9.98 -1.50 12.04
N GLU A 137 -9.76 -2.80 11.86
CA GLU A 137 -8.50 -3.37 11.40
C GLU A 137 -8.40 -3.51 9.87
N VAL A 138 -9.11 -2.67 9.09
CA VAL A 138 -9.08 -2.73 7.60
C VAL A 138 -7.66 -2.67 7.03
N SER A 139 -6.77 -1.94 7.68
CA SER A 139 -5.45 -1.65 7.11
C SER A 139 -4.38 -2.70 7.40
N PHE A 140 -4.48 -3.53 8.44
CA PHE A 140 -3.52 -4.58 8.84
C PHE A 140 -2.01 -4.24 8.63
N GLY A 141 -1.65 -2.94 8.68
CA GLY A 141 -0.28 -2.49 8.41
C GLY A 141 0.10 -2.41 6.93
N TYR A 142 -0.84 -2.54 6.00
CA TYR A 142 -0.58 -2.49 4.54
C TYR A 142 0.16 -1.23 4.09
N GLY A 143 -0.01 -0.10 4.79
CA GLY A 143 0.74 1.12 4.48
C GLY A 143 2.25 0.95 4.63
N PHE A 144 2.71 0.25 5.66
CA PHE A 144 4.14 -0.05 5.84
C PHE A 144 4.63 -1.07 4.82
N THR A 145 3.86 -2.13 4.59
CA THR A 145 4.18 -3.12 3.55
C THR A 145 4.24 -2.51 2.16
N ALA A 146 3.36 -1.53 1.86
CA ALA A 146 3.38 -0.82 0.58
C ALA A 146 4.69 -0.05 0.33
N ILE A 147 5.33 0.48 1.39
CA ILE A 147 6.65 1.10 1.27
C ILE A 147 7.68 0.06 0.82
N ILE A 148 7.69 -1.12 1.46
CA ILE A 148 8.59 -2.21 1.10
C ILE A 148 8.40 -2.62 -0.37
N VAL A 149 7.13 -2.82 -0.78
CA VAL A 149 6.75 -3.18 -2.14
C VAL A 149 7.19 -2.11 -3.15
N ALA A 150 7.02 -0.82 -2.82
CA ALA A 150 7.40 0.28 -3.70
C ALA A 150 8.93 0.31 -3.95
N PHE A 151 9.74 0.17 -2.91
CA PHE A 151 11.20 0.13 -3.02
C PHE A 151 11.68 -1.17 -3.71
N LEU A 152 11.13 -2.31 -3.36
CA LEU A 152 11.45 -3.59 -4.01
C LEU A 152 11.10 -3.56 -5.50
N GLY A 153 9.99 -2.92 -5.87
CA GLY A 153 9.56 -2.69 -7.25
C GLY A 153 10.32 -1.56 -7.98
N ARG A 154 11.35 -0.96 -7.33
CA ARG A 154 12.14 0.16 -7.88
C ARG A 154 11.30 1.34 -8.35
N LEU A 155 10.20 1.64 -7.66
CA LEU A 155 9.26 2.71 -7.98
C LEU A 155 8.70 2.64 -9.43
N ASN A 156 8.73 1.46 -10.04
CA ASN A 156 8.17 1.19 -11.35
C ASN A 156 6.82 0.50 -11.21
N PRO A 157 5.74 0.93 -11.86
CA PRO A 157 4.42 0.32 -11.72
C PRO A 157 4.39 -1.20 -11.96
N TYR A 158 5.08 -1.69 -12.97
CA TYR A 158 5.18 -3.13 -13.24
C TYR A 158 6.01 -3.86 -12.18
N GLY A 159 7.12 -3.25 -11.74
CA GLY A 159 7.96 -3.76 -10.66
C GLY A 159 7.19 -3.88 -9.34
N VAL A 160 6.34 -2.88 -9.03
CA VAL A 160 5.49 -2.87 -7.83
C VAL A 160 4.49 -4.03 -7.85
N VAL A 161 3.89 -4.38 -8.99
CA VAL A 161 3.00 -5.55 -9.11
C VAL A 161 3.74 -6.84 -8.80
N ILE A 162 4.92 -7.04 -9.39
CA ILE A 162 5.75 -8.24 -9.15
C ILE A 162 6.19 -8.31 -7.67
N ALA A 163 6.69 -7.20 -7.14
CA ALA A 163 7.08 -7.09 -5.73
C ALA A 163 5.90 -7.36 -4.79
N GLY A 164 4.72 -6.86 -5.13
CA GLY A 164 3.49 -7.10 -4.38
C GLY A 164 3.12 -8.59 -4.32
N ILE A 165 3.23 -9.31 -5.43
CA ILE A 165 2.99 -10.76 -5.47
C ILE A 165 3.99 -11.50 -4.57
N ILE A 166 5.28 -11.14 -4.63
CA ILE A 166 6.32 -11.77 -3.81
C ILE A 166 6.03 -11.56 -2.32
N ILE A 167 5.74 -10.32 -1.92
CA ILE A 167 5.45 -10.00 -0.52
C ILE A 167 4.13 -10.63 -0.04
N ALA A 168 3.10 -10.64 -0.89
CA ALA A 168 1.84 -11.32 -0.57
C ALA A 168 2.04 -12.81 -0.35
N THR A 169 2.82 -13.48 -1.20
CA THR A 169 3.16 -14.90 -1.06
C THR A 169 3.93 -15.17 0.25
N ALA A 170 4.89 -14.30 0.58
CA ALA A 170 5.64 -14.40 1.83
C ALA A 170 4.72 -14.22 3.06
N LYS A 171 3.78 -13.27 3.02
CA LYS A 171 2.78 -13.07 4.10
C LYS A 171 1.87 -14.27 4.27
N LEU A 172 1.32 -14.80 3.18
CA LEU A 172 0.48 -15.99 3.23
C LEU A 172 1.25 -17.19 3.79
N GLY A 173 2.53 -17.34 3.41
CA GLY A 173 3.40 -18.36 3.98
C GLY A 173 3.61 -18.20 5.47
N ALA A 174 3.81 -16.97 5.94
CA ALA A 174 3.98 -16.66 7.35
C ALA A 174 2.69 -16.89 8.17
N ASP A 175 1.53 -16.52 7.62
CA ASP A 175 0.23 -16.77 8.26
C ASP A 175 -0.05 -18.29 8.37
N ASN A 176 0.27 -19.07 7.34
CA ASN A 176 0.20 -20.53 7.39
C ASN A 176 1.18 -21.13 8.41
N ALA A 177 2.42 -20.64 8.47
CA ALA A 177 3.40 -21.06 9.46
C ALA A 177 2.93 -20.76 10.89
N GLN A 178 2.28 -19.62 11.11
CA GLN A 178 1.65 -19.29 12.39
C GLN A 178 0.59 -20.31 12.77
N MET A 179 -0.30 -20.68 11.87
CA MET A 179 -1.38 -21.63 12.15
C MET A 179 -0.87 -23.04 12.41
N VAL A 180 0.14 -23.50 11.64
CA VAL A 180 0.64 -24.90 11.71
C VAL A 180 1.72 -25.07 12.76
N LEU A 181 2.61 -24.09 12.90
CA LEU A 181 3.79 -24.20 13.79
C LEU A 181 3.64 -23.40 15.10
N GLY A 182 2.55 -22.64 15.26
CA GLY A 182 2.35 -21.80 16.44
C GLY A 182 3.32 -20.62 16.56
N ILE A 183 3.94 -20.20 15.45
CA ILE A 183 4.90 -19.09 15.43
C ILE A 183 4.18 -17.77 15.69
N PRO A 184 4.63 -16.92 16.66
CA PRO A 184 3.99 -15.65 16.92
C PRO A 184 3.97 -14.72 15.71
N LYS A 185 2.84 -14.06 15.45
CA LYS A 185 2.67 -13.12 14.32
C LYS A 185 3.72 -11.99 14.27
N VAL A 186 4.31 -11.66 15.42
CA VAL A 186 5.39 -10.67 15.54
C VAL A 186 6.61 -11.01 14.68
N VAL A 187 6.88 -12.29 14.43
CA VAL A 187 8.01 -12.75 13.61
C VAL A 187 7.88 -12.26 12.18
N THR A 188 6.67 -12.26 11.62
CA THR A 188 6.40 -11.70 10.27
C THR A 188 6.73 -10.20 10.21
N GLY A 189 6.34 -9.45 11.25
CA GLY A 189 6.65 -8.01 11.33
C GLY A 189 8.16 -7.74 11.44
N ILE A 190 8.91 -8.57 12.18
CA ILE A 190 10.37 -8.48 12.26
C ILE A 190 10.98 -8.74 10.88
N PHE A 191 10.52 -9.78 10.17
CA PHE A 191 10.99 -10.09 8.81
C PHE A 191 10.74 -8.93 7.84
N GLU A 192 9.55 -8.33 7.86
CA GLU A 192 9.23 -7.16 7.04
C GLU A 192 10.12 -5.95 7.37
N GLY A 193 10.35 -5.70 8.65
CA GLY A 193 11.23 -4.62 9.10
C GLY A 193 12.69 -4.82 8.65
N MET A 194 13.21 -6.03 8.77
CA MET A 194 14.55 -6.39 8.29
C MET A 194 14.65 -6.25 6.77
N LEU A 195 13.64 -6.71 6.03
CA LEU A 195 13.60 -6.61 4.58
C LEU A 195 13.65 -5.14 4.14
N LEU A 196 12.85 -4.27 4.76
CA LEU A 196 12.88 -2.83 4.50
C LEU A 196 14.26 -2.23 4.80
N PHE A 197 14.85 -2.59 5.94
CA PHE A 197 16.16 -2.11 6.32
C PHE A 197 17.24 -2.47 5.30
N PHE A 198 17.30 -3.74 4.88
CA PHE A 198 18.27 -4.20 3.89
C PHE A 198 18.05 -3.60 2.50
N LEU A 199 16.79 -3.38 2.09
CA LEU A 199 16.48 -2.70 0.83
C LEU A 199 16.98 -1.27 0.84
N LEU A 200 16.69 -0.50 1.89
CA LEU A 200 17.13 0.89 2.00
C LEU A 200 18.65 1.00 2.14
N ALA A 201 19.28 0.11 2.90
CA ALA A 201 20.72 0.04 3.02
C ALA A 201 21.38 -0.26 1.66
N GLY A 202 20.85 -1.24 0.91
CA GLY A 202 21.34 -1.59 -0.43
C GLY A 202 21.18 -0.44 -1.43
N GLU A 203 20.06 0.26 -1.43
CA GLU A 203 19.85 1.43 -2.28
C GLU A 203 20.82 2.57 -1.93
N THR A 204 21.03 2.79 -0.64
CA THR A 204 21.96 3.81 -0.15
C THR A 204 23.40 3.52 -0.59
N ILE A 205 23.84 2.27 -0.44
CA ILE A 205 25.20 1.84 -0.86
C ILE A 205 25.40 1.98 -2.38
N GLN A 206 24.37 1.68 -3.18
CA GLN A 206 24.43 1.85 -4.63
C GLN A 206 24.48 3.31 -5.06
N LYS A 207 23.84 4.21 -4.32
CA LYS A 207 23.71 5.62 -4.65
C LYS A 207 24.90 6.46 -4.18
N TYR A 208 25.55 6.06 -3.10
CA TYR A 208 26.67 6.78 -2.50
C TYR A 208 27.95 5.95 -2.55
N LYS A 209 29.03 6.52 -3.13
CA LYS A 209 30.39 5.94 -3.03
C LYS A 209 30.93 6.24 -1.63
N ILE A 210 31.20 5.20 -0.87
CA ILE A 210 31.85 5.32 0.43
C ILE A 210 33.32 5.67 0.16
N SER A 211 33.72 6.93 0.40
CA SER A 211 35.13 7.38 0.34
C SER A 211 35.64 7.47 1.77
N ILE A 212 36.51 6.55 2.15
CA ILE A 212 37.23 6.64 3.42
C ILE A 212 38.37 7.64 3.19
N ARG A 213 38.21 8.88 3.67
CA ARG A 213 39.28 9.87 3.68
C ARG A 213 40.31 9.41 4.72
N LYS A 214 41.48 8.94 4.26
CA LYS A 214 42.63 8.75 5.11
C LYS A 214 43.21 10.15 5.38
N ASP A 215 42.94 10.68 6.56
CA ASP A 215 43.68 11.86 7.03
C ASP A 215 45.12 11.39 7.33
N ASN A 216 46.08 11.90 6.53
CA ASN A 216 47.52 11.80 6.78
C ASN A 216 47.94 12.94 7.70
#